data_b71fdb8416d173d6399d120107d630a6
#
_entry.id   b71fdb8416d173d6399d120107d630a6
#
_cell.length_a   1.000
_cell.length_b   1.000
_cell.length_c   1.000
_cell.angle_alpha   90.00
_cell.angle_beta   90.00
_cell.angle_gamma   90.00
#
_symmetry.space_group_name_H-M   'P 1'
#
loop_
_entity.id
_entity.type
_entity.pdbx_description
1 polymer ?
#
loop_
_entity_poly.entity_id
_entity_poly.type
_entity_poly.pdbx_seq_one_letter_code
_entity_poly.pdbx_strand_id
1 'polypeptide(L)'
;DFNLITVSADNKISLRINGLRTEDKDLDTKITIEKGLKPEKGNTRTADDIINSATIPSPFALTVQNVEAEHDGMEGVVKVITSQQLTGESIRSFIKFDPDLAYTVEPNDYGFTLRSDKFDTEKSYALTIIKGLRGKIGGVMKEDYNGGVGFGELESDIKFTNSKAVYLSKKGGKSIE
;
A
#
# COMPACT_ATOMS: atom_id res chain seq x y z
N ASP A 1 -24.21 -13.05 5.75
CA ASP A 1 -24.21 -13.72 4.42
C ASP A 1 -22.91 -13.35 3.68
N PHE A 2 -22.37 -14.32 2.96
CA PHE A 2 -21.22 -14.09 2.11
C PHE A 2 -21.44 -14.70 0.71
N ASN A 3 -20.80 -14.11 -0.28
CA ASN A 3 -20.75 -14.63 -1.64
C ASN A 3 -19.35 -15.09 -1.96
N LEU A 4 -19.24 -16.32 -2.47
CA LEU A 4 -18.00 -16.87 -2.98
C LEU A 4 -17.86 -16.49 -4.45
N ILE A 5 -16.75 -15.84 -4.81
CA ILE A 5 -16.41 -15.50 -6.18
C ILE A 5 -15.17 -16.30 -6.55
N THR A 6 -15.32 -17.23 -7.48
CA THR A 6 -14.20 -18.02 -8.01
C THR A 6 -14.02 -17.71 -9.49
N VAL A 7 -12.78 -17.59 -9.93
CA VAL A 7 -12.42 -17.49 -11.36
C VAL A 7 -11.66 -18.76 -11.71
N SER A 8 -12.18 -19.53 -12.66
CA SER A 8 -11.68 -20.87 -12.98
C SER A 8 -10.25 -20.94 -13.50
N ALA A 9 -9.64 -19.83 -13.86
CA ALA A 9 -8.24 -19.74 -14.30
C ALA A 9 -7.28 -19.26 -13.21
N ASP A 10 -7.76 -18.93 -12.03
CA ASP A 10 -6.99 -18.30 -10.97
C ASP A 10 -7.01 -19.15 -9.70
N ASN A 11 -5.85 -19.35 -9.07
CA ASN A 11 -5.75 -20.05 -7.79
C ASN A 11 -6.20 -19.17 -6.61
N LYS A 12 -7.08 -18.19 -6.88
CA LYS A 12 -7.59 -17.24 -5.91
C LYS A 12 -9.06 -17.49 -5.61
N ILE A 13 -9.39 -17.40 -4.34
CA ILE A 13 -10.77 -17.41 -3.85
C ILE A 13 -11.05 -16.03 -3.28
N SER A 14 -12.06 -15.34 -3.82
CA SER A 14 -12.50 -14.05 -3.29
C SER A 14 -13.81 -14.22 -2.52
N LEU A 15 -13.82 -13.73 -1.30
CA LEU A 15 -15.01 -13.73 -0.43
C LEU A 15 -15.57 -12.30 -0.35
N ARG A 16 -16.83 -12.12 -0.73
CA ARG A 16 -17.55 -10.87 -0.50
C ARG A 16 -18.51 -11.07 0.67
N ILE A 17 -18.28 -10.35 1.75
CA ILE A 17 -19.14 -10.36 2.92
C ILE A 17 -20.11 -9.18 2.81
N ASN A 18 -21.41 -9.45 2.85
CA ASN A 18 -22.45 -8.43 2.79
C ASN A 18 -23.11 -8.26 4.15
N GLY A 19 -23.62 -7.05 4.45
CA GLY A 19 -24.39 -6.78 5.65
C GLY A 19 -23.59 -6.88 6.95
N LEU A 20 -22.29 -6.59 6.90
CA LEU A 20 -21.50 -6.39 8.12
C LEU A 20 -22.12 -5.26 8.93
N ARG A 21 -22.37 -5.51 10.22
CA ARG A 21 -22.76 -4.45 11.14
C ARG A 21 -21.54 -3.59 11.41
N THR A 22 -21.67 -2.30 11.18
CA THR A 22 -20.62 -1.32 11.49
C THR A 22 -20.66 -1.03 12.99
N GLU A 23 -19.64 -1.47 13.70
CA GLU A 23 -19.41 -1.15 15.12
C GLU A 23 -18.17 -0.27 15.26
N ASP A 24 -18.09 0.49 16.36
CA ASP A 24 -16.90 1.32 16.64
C ASP A 24 -15.74 0.47 17.24
N LYS A 25 -15.54 -0.70 16.68
CA LYS A 25 -14.44 -1.61 16.99
C LYS A 25 -14.09 -2.44 15.77
N ASP A 26 -12.87 -2.90 15.72
CA ASP A 26 -12.43 -3.84 14.71
C ASP A 26 -13.15 -5.18 14.86
N LEU A 27 -13.42 -5.83 13.74
CA LEU A 27 -14.06 -7.12 13.68
C LEU A 27 -13.04 -8.21 13.32
N ASP A 28 -12.69 -9.04 14.26
CA ASP A 28 -11.90 -10.22 14.01
C ASP A 28 -12.72 -11.30 13.31
N THR A 29 -12.28 -11.68 12.13
CA THR A 29 -12.97 -12.64 11.27
C THR A 29 -12.07 -13.86 11.08
N LYS A 30 -12.66 -15.05 11.30
CA LYS A 30 -12.01 -16.33 11.04
C LYS A 30 -12.62 -16.96 9.79
N ILE A 31 -11.78 -17.27 8.83
CA ILE A 31 -12.15 -17.95 7.59
C ILE A 31 -11.62 -19.38 7.69
N THR A 32 -12.52 -20.35 7.61
CA THR A 32 -12.17 -21.77 7.62
C THR A 32 -12.55 -22.37 6.27
N ILE A 33 -11.57 -22.94 5.57
CA ILE A 33 -11.79 -23.79 4.42
C ILE A 33 -11.71 -25.23 4.93
N GLU A 34 -12.82 -25.92 4.92
CA GLU A 34 -12.90 -27.30 5.42
C GLU A 34 -12.04 -28.24 4.56
N LYS A 35 -11.50 -29.27 5.21
CA LYS A 35 -10.80 -30.35 4.54
C LYS A 35 -11.64 -31.00 3.46
N GLY A 36 -10.99 -31.59 2.49
CA GLY A 36 -11.66 -32.29 1.39
C GLY A 36 -11.90 -31.44 0.15
N LEU A 37 -11.39 -30.19 0.12
CA LEU A 37 -11.39 -29.37 -1.08
C LEU A 37 -10.63 -30.08 -2.21
N LYS A 38 -11.27 -30.25 -3.36
CA LYS A 38 -10.71 -30.93 -4.52
C LYS A 38 -10.27 -29.91 -5.58
N PRO A 39 -9.05 -30.04 -6.14
CA PRO A 39 -8.64 -29.21 -7.25
C PRO A 39 -9.43 -29.58 -8.54
N GLU A 40 -9.51 -28.67 -9.47
CA GLU A 40 -10.14 -28.91 -10.79
C GLU A 40 -9.40 -30.02 -11.55
N LYS A 41 -8.07 -30.03 -11.47
CA LYS A 41 -7.23 -31.08 -12.08
C LYS A 41 -6.49 -31.83 -10.98
N GLY A 42 -6.68 -33.15 -10.94
CA GLY A 42 -6.06 -34.03 -9.95
C GLY A 42 -7.08 -34.65 -8.99
N ASN A 43 -6.60 -35.59 -8.17
CA ASN A 43 -7.45 -36.35 -7.25
C ASN A 43 -7.12 -36.12 -5.77
N THR A 44 -6.07 -35.37 -5.47
CA THR A 44 -5.65 -35.12 -4.08
C THR A 44 -6.51 -34.01 -3.48
N ARG A 45 -7.14 -34.31 -2.37
CA ARG A 45 -7.94 -33.36 -1.59
C ARG A 45 -7.10 -32.76 -0.48
N THR A 46 -7.51 -31.59 0.03
CA THR A 46 -6.88 -31.03 1.26
C THR A 46 -7.10 -32.00 2.42
N ALA A 47 -6.03 -32.33 3.12
CA ALA A 47 -6.04 -33.28 4.23
C ALA A 47 -6.62 -32.67 5.50
N ASP A 48 -6.38 -31.39 5.73
CA ASP A 48 -6.72 -30.65 6.92
C ASP A 48 -7.52 -29.37 6.59
N ASP A 49 -8.18 -28.83 7.61
CA ASP A 49 -8.84 -27.53 7.53
C ASP A 49 -7.78 -26.42 7.40
N ILE A 50 -8.00 -25.49 6.50
CA ILE A 50 -7.18 -24.29 6.36
C ILE A 50 -7.87 -23.16 7.09
N ILE A 51 -7.21 -22.61 8.11
CA ILE A 51 -7.75 -21.55 8.94
C ILE A 51 -6.94 -20.29 8.74
N ASN A 52 -7.60 -19.21 8.33
CA ASN A 52 -7.02 -17.87 8.25
C ASN A 52 -7.85 -16.91 9.11
N SER A 53 -7.15 -15.99 9.76
CA SER A 53 -7.78 -14.90 10.50
C SER A 53 -7.48 -13.58 9.81
N ALA A 54 -8.47 -12.70 9.74
CA ALA A 54 -8.34 -11.35 9.22
C ALA A 54 -9.10 -10.38 10.12
N THR A 55 -8.51 -9.24 10.42
CA THR A 55 -9.17 -8.16 11.13
C THR A 55 -9.75 -7.17 10.12
N ILE A 56 -11.05 -6.93 10.19
CA ILE A 56 -11.75 -5.90 9.42
C ILE A 56 -11.77 -4.64 10.28
N PRO A 57 -11.06 -3.57 9.90
CA PRO A 57 -10.97 -2.37 10.71
C PRO A 57 -12.34 -1.66 10.81
N SER A 58 -12.59 -1.03 11.95
CA SER A 58 -13.78 -0.22 12.16
C SER A 58 -13.87 0.91 11.12
N PRO A 59 -15.01 1.13 10.46
CA PRO A 59 -15.20 2.26 9.57
C PRO A 59 -15.17 3.62 10.30
N PHE A 60 -15.30 3.62 11.62
CA PHE A 60 -15.21 4.83 12.46
C PHE A 60 -13.78 5.14 12.92
N ALA A 61 -12.83 4.24 12.69
CA ALA A 61 -11.42 4.44 12.95
C ALA A 61 -10.64 4.55 11.63
N LEU A 62 -9.80 5.58 11.51
CA LEU A 62 -8.80 5.68 10.46
C LEU A 62 -7.48 5.14 11.01
N THR A 63 -6.88 4.21 10.30
CA THR A 63 -5.58 3.63 10.66
C THR A 63 -4.62 3.64 9.48
N VAL A 64 -3.33 3.73 9.75
CA VAL A 64 -2.28 3.48 8.76
C VAL A 64 -2.09 1.97 8.66
N GLN A 65 -2.24 1.43 7.44
CA GLN A 65 -2.12 0.00 7.17
C GLN A 65 -0.72 -0.37 6.69
N ASN A 66 -0.11 0.48 5.87
CA ASN A 66 1.22 0.24 5.33
C ASN A 66 1.93 1.56 5.02
N VAL A 67 3.25 1.54 5.07
CA VAL A 67 4.13 2.62 4.61
C VAL A 67 5.23 1.99 3.75
N GLU A 68 5.32 2.41 2.52
CA GLU A 68 6.31 1.97 1.55
C GLU A 68 7.18 3.15 1.14
N ALA A 69 8.48 2.94 1.03
CA ALA A 69 9.42 3.96 0.61
C ALA A 69 10.23 3.47 -0.59
N GLU A 70 10.33 4.30 -1.61
CA GLU A 70 11.07 4.07 -2.85
C GLU A 70 11.90 5.31 -3.19
N HIS A 71 13.06 5.14 -3.81
CA HIS A 71 13.91 6.23 -4.29
C HIS A 71 14.44 5.91 -5.68
N ASP A 72 14.33 6.84 -6.61
CA ASP A 72 14.78 6.66 -8.00
C ASP A 72 16.18 7.25 -8.29
N GLY A 73 16.87 7.71 -7.24
CA GLY A 73 18.17 8.40 -7.34
C GLY A 73 18.05 9.93 -7.40
N MET A 74 16.88 10.46 -7.71
CA MET A 74 16.61 11.91 -7.79
C MET A 74 15.59 12.35 -6.74
N GLU A 75 14.56 11.59 -6.52
CA GLU A 75 13.45 11.87 -5.60
C GLU A 75 13.10 10.63 -4.78
N GLY A 76 12.86 10.84 -3.49
CA GLY A 76 12.28 9.83 -2.63
C GLY A 76 10.76 9.94 -2.57
N VAL A 77 10.09 8.80 -2.58
CA VAL A 77 8.65 8.67 -2.55
C VAL A 77 8.24 7.79 -1.38
N VAL A 78 7.38 8.31 -0.50
CA VAL A 78 6.81 7.55 0.62
C VAL A 78 5.31 7.42 0.40
N LYS A 79 4.84 6.19 0.19
CA LYS A 79 3.43 5.86 0.00
C LYS A 79 2.85 5.43 1.35
N VAL A 80 1.85 6.14 1.82
CA VAL A 80 1.12 5.82 3.05
C VAL A 80 -0.24 5.27 2.70
N ILE A 81 -0.50 4.02 3.04
CA ILE A 81 -1.77 3.34 2.81
C ILE A 81 -2.58 3.39 4.10
N THR A 82 -3.79 3.89 3.99
CA THR A 82 -4.72 4.05 5.11
C THR A 82 -5.95 3.16 4.94
N SER A 83 -6.66 2.87 6.02
CA SER A 83 -7.87 2.05 6.01
C SER A 83 -9.05 2.69 5.26
N GLN A 84 -8.98 3.98 4.98
CA GLN A 84 -9.99 4.76 4.27
C GLN A 84 -9.32 5.81 3.40
N GLN A 85 -9.97 6.18 2.30
CA GLN A 85 -9.61 7.36 1.53
C GLN A 85 -9.73 8.61 2.41
N LEU A 86 -8.80 9.54 2.28
CA LEU A 86 -8.77 10.74 3.11
C LEU A 86 -9.68 11.84 2.55
N THR A 87 -10.19 12.70 3.43
CA THR A 87 -10.78 13.97 3.02
C THR A 87 -9.66 14.91 2.60
N GLY A 88 -9.84 15.67 1.51
CA GLY A 88 -8.79 16.52 0.91
C GLY A 88 -8.34 17.73 1.74
N GLU A 89 -8.72 17.79 3.02
CA GLU A 89 -8.28 18.84 3.93
C GLU A 89 -6.83 18.60 4.33
N SER A 90 -6.07 19.66 4.34
CA SER A 90 -4.67 19.83 4.78
C SER A 90 -3.97 18.63 5.47
N ILE A 91 -3.83 17.51 4.76
CA ILE A 91 -3.13 16.30 5.26
C ILE A 91 -1.74 16.67 5.79
N ARG A 92 -1.08 17.63 5.15
CA ARG A 92 0.26 18.09 5.51
C ARG A 92 0.39 18.52 6.97
N SER A 93 -0.64 19.11 7.57
CA SER A 93 -0.60 19.55 8.97
C SER A 93 -0.52 18.41 9.98
N PHE A 94 -0.86 17.20 9.58
CA PHE A 94 -0.81 15.99 10.40
C PHE A 94 0.49 15.21 10.23
N ILE A 95 1.41 15.63 9.35
CA ILE A 95 2.61 14.87 9.01
C ILE A 95 3.85 15.59 9.53
N LYS A 96 4.74 14.84 10.17
CA LYS A 96 6.06 15.29 10.61
C LYS A 96 7.12 14.26 10.27
N PHE A 97 8.28 14.74 9.85
CA PHE A 97 9.50 13.95 9.73
C PHE A 97 10.55 14.40 10.74
N ASP A 98 11.32 13.44 11.23
CA ASP A 98 12.53 13.71 12.00
C ASP A 98 13.70 12.92 11.33
N PRO A 99 14.75 13.60 10.84
CA PRO A 99 14.91 15.05 10.73
C PRO A 99 13.87 15.72 9.81
N ASP A 100 13.52 16.96 10.14
CA ASP A 100 12.57 17.76 9.35
C ASP A 100 13.14 18.06 7.95
N LEU A 101 12.27 17.98 6.96
CA LEU A 101 12.61 18.24 5.55
C LEU A 101 11.40 18.78 4.77
N ALA A 102 11.68 19.41 3.65
CA ALA A 102 10.64 19.87 2.73
C ALA A 102 10.10 18.68 1.91
N TYR A 103 8.79 18.57 1.79
CA TYR A 103 8.11 17.55 0.98
C TYR A 103 6.78 18.07 0.43
N THR A 104 6.28 17.41 -0.61
CA THR A 104 4.93 17.58 -1.13
C THR A 104 4.03 16.44 -0.68
N VAL A 105 2.72 16.68 -0.61
CA VAL A 105 1.71 15.69 -0.23
C VAL A 105 0.67 15.57 -1.33
N GLU A 106 0.49 14.37 -1.86
CA GLU A 106 -0.48 14.07 -2.90
C GLU A 106 -1.49 13.03 -2.38
N PRO A 107 -2.76 13.41 -2.12
CA PRO A 107 -3.80 12.46 -1.76
C PRO A 107 -4.07 11.48 -2.90
N ASN A 108 -4.38 10.23 -2.57
CA ASN A 108 -4.80 9.20 -3.52
C ASN A 108 -5.95 8.34 -2.95
N ASP A 109 -6.45 7.39 -3.73
CA ASP A 109 -7.58 6.53 -3.33
C ASP A 109 -7.28 5.60 -2.14
N TYR A 110 -6.01 5.37 -1.84
CA TYR A 110 -5.57 4.45 -0.79
C TYR A 110 -4.92 5.17 0.40
N GLY A 111 -4.86 6.50 0.38
CA GLY A 111 -4.20 7.30 1.42
C GLY A 111 -3.53 8.53 0.84
N PHE A 112 -2.21 8.60 0.87
CA PHE A 112 -1.45 9.71 0.29
C PHE A 112 0.00 9.31 -0.03
N THR A 113 0.62 10.10 -0.88
CA THR A 113 2.02 9.96 -1.27
C THR A 113 2.78 11.22 -0.85
N LEU A 114 3.94 11.03 -0.26
CA LEU A 114 4.89 12.09 0.08
C LEU A 114 6.07 12.03 -0.89
N ARG A 115 6.49 13.18 -1.42
CA ARG A 115 7.62 13.28 -2.35
C ARG A 115 8.59 14.34 -1.91
N SER A 116 9.88 14.05 -2.05
CA SER A 116 10.96 15.01 -1.78
C SER A 116 12.25 14.64 -2.47
N ASP A 117 12.91 15.64 -3.04
CA ASP A 117 14.29 15.59 -3.51
C ASP A 117 15.33 15.70 -2.35
N LYS A 118 14.85 15.84 -1.11
CA LYS A 118 15.66 15.94 0.11
C LYS A 118 15.75 14.61 0.87
N PHE A 119 15.02 13.61 0.45
CA PHE A 119 15.19 12.27 0.99
C PHE A 119 16.55 11.71 0.54
N ASP A 120 17.31 11.22 1.50
CA ASP A 120 18.64 10.68 1.31
C ASP A 120 18.57 9.15 1.52
N THR A 121 19.07 8.38 0.58
CA THR A 121 19.02 6.91 0.63
C THR A 121 19.87 6.32 1.76
N GLU A 122 20.88 7.06 2.23
CA GLU A 122 21.73 6.62 3.34
C GLU A 122 21.16 6.93 4.72
N LYS A 123 20.04 7.69 4.77
CA LYS A 123 19.42 8.11 6.03
C LYS A 123 18.10 7.39 6.31
N SER A 124 17.80 7.28 7.57
CA SER A 124 16.49 6.88 8.06
C SER A 124 15.77 8.09 8.65
N TYR A 125 14.46 8.13 8.45
CA TYR A 125 13.59 9.20 8.92
C TYR A 125 12.52 8.61 9.82
N ALA A 126 12.18 9.30 10.90
CA ALA A 126 10.99 8.99 11.68
C ALA A 126 9.80 9.74 11.07
N LEU A 127 8.78 9.00 10.66
CA LEU A 127 7.50 9.54 10.17
C LEU A 127 6.50 9.49 11.31
N THR A 128 5.96 10.64 11.69
CA THR A 128 4.83 10.75 12.61
C THR A 128 3.63 11.28 11.87
N ILE A 129 2.49 10.56 11.96
CA ILE A 129 1.19 11.04 11.50
C ILE A 129 0.34 11.27 12.75
N ILE A 130 -0.03 12.53 12.97
CA ILE A 130 -0.70 12.96 14.21
C ILE A 130 -2.17 12.53 14.16
N LYS A 131 -2.70 12.13 15.30
CA LYS A 131 -4.14 11.83 15.50
C LYS A 131 -5.03 12.99 15.08
N GLY A 132 -6.28 12.68 14.71
CA GLY A 132 -7.25 13.66 14.24
C GLY A 132 -7.39 13.72 12.72
N LEU A 133 -6.52 13.03 11.95
CA LEU A 133 -6.68 12.87 10.50
C LEU A 133 -8.01 12.19 10.20
N ARG A 134 -8.74 12.66 9.16
CA ARG A 134 -10.10 12.21 8.86
C ARG A 134 -10.19 11.45 7.54
N GLY A 135 -10.88 10.34 7.57
CA GLY A 135 -11.26 9.55 6.41
C GLY A 135 -12.57 10.04 5.77
N LYS A 136 -12.73 9.79 4.49
CA LYS A 136 -13.88 10.22 3.68
C LYS A 136 -15.21 9.60 4.12
N ILE A 137 -15.18 8.43 4.74
CA ILE A 137 -16.38 7.76 5.25
C ILE A 137 -16.62 8.00 6.74
N GLY A 138 -15.88 8.93 7.35
CA GLY A 138 -16.09 9.42 8.71
C GLY A 138 -15.15 8.88 9.77
N GLY A 139 -14.23 7.96 9.41
CA GLY A 139 -13.21 7.47 10.35
C GLY A 139 -12.25 8.57 10.78
N VAL A 140 -11.84 8.55 12.04
CA VAL A 140 -10.88 9.50 12.61
C VAL A 140 -9.71 8.72 13.20
N MET A 141 -8.50 9.19 12.95
CA MET A 141 -7.29 8.61 13.54
C MET A 141 -7.25 8.94 15.04
N LYS A 142 -7.37 7.91 15.87
CA LYS A 142 -7.52 8.05 17.33
C LYS A 142 -6.17 8.23 18.06
N GLU A 143 -5.10 7.68 17.49
CA GLU A 143 -3.73 7.70 18.03
C GLU A 143 -2.74 8.15 16.96
N ASP A 144 -1.59 8.67 17.42
CA ASP A 144 -0.51 9.02 16.51
C ASP A 144 0.11 7.74 15.92
N TYR A 145 0.37 7.74 14.62
CA TYR A 145 1.21 6.73 13.99
C TYR A 145 2.67 7.17 14.02
N ASN A 146 3.55 6.27 14.42
CA ASN A 146 4.99 6.47 14.39
C ASN A 146 5.65 5.30 13.64
N GLY A 147 6.40 5.59 12.60
CA GLY A 147 7.10 4.60 11.77
C GLY A 147 8.44 5.10 11.29
N GLY A 148 9.34 4.16 11.01
CA GLY A 148 10.62 4.44 10.35
C GLY A 148 10.44 4.44 8.82
N VAL A 149 11.11 5.33 8.13
CA VAL A 149 11.19 5.41 6.67
C VAL A 149 12.66 5.34 6.26
N GLY A 150 13.01 4.35 5.44
CA GLY A 150 14.32 4.19 4.84
C GLY A 150 14.15 3.71 3.40
N PHE A 151 15.02 4.15 2.51
CA PHE A 151 14.86 3.90 1.07
C PHE A 151 15.66 2.69 0.56
N GLY A 152 16.48 2.07 1.42
CA GLY A 152 17.35 0.96 1.04
C GLY A 152 18.48 1.40 0.08
N GLU A 153 19.18 0.41 -0.43
CA GLU A 153 20.20 0.65 -1.48
C GLU A 153 19.50 0.86 -2.83
N LEU A 154 19.99 1.84 -3.60
CA LEU A 154 19.52 2.04 -4.97
C LEU A 154 19.91 0.84 -5.82
N GLU A 155 18.93 0.17 -6.38
CA GLU A 155 19.20 -0.83 -7.41
C GLU A 155 19.70 -0.12 -8.66
N SER A 156 20.81 -0.63 -9.22
CA SER A 156 21.31 -0.12 -10.50
C SER A 156 20.33 -0.49 -11.60
N ASP A 157 19.60 0.48 -12.12
CA ASP A 157 18.67 0.30 -13.22
C ASP A 157 19.06 1.19 -14.42
N ILE A 158 19.06 0.59 -15.60
CA ILE A 158 19.30 1.31 -16.85
C ILE A 158 17.97 1.36 -17.61
N LYS A 159 17.34 2.52 -17.62
CA LYS A 159 16.12 2.76 -18.38
C LYS A 159 16.40 3.56 -19.64
N PHE A 160 15.93 3.06 -20.77
CA PHE A 160 15.89 3.86 -21.98
C PHE A 160 14.73 4.85 -21.89
N THR A 161 15.03 6.14 -21.94
CA THR A 161 14.00 7.21 -21.92
C THR A 161 13.11 7.23 -23.16
N ASN A 162 13.54 6.58 -24.23
CA ASN A 162 12.78 6.48 -25.48
C ASN A 162 12.19 5.10 -25.67
N SER A 163 10.86 5.02 -25.77
CA SER A 163 10.12 3.79 -26.08
C SER A 163 10.26 3.30 -27.54
N LYS A 164 10.95 4.06 -28.40
CA LYS A 164 11.19 3.71 -29.80
C LYS A 164 12.64 3.30 -30.00
N ALA A 165 12.87 2.19 -30.69
CA ALA A 165 14.19 1.78 -31.11
C ALA A 165 14.87 2.89 -31.92
N VAL A 166 16.03 3.37 -31.47
CA VAL A 166 16.85 4.35 -32.21
C VAL A 166 17.84 3.56 -33.05
N TYR A 167 17.80 3.74 -34.37
CA TYR A 167 18.75 3.15 -35.28
C TYR A 167 20.00 4.03 -35.30
N LEU A 168 21.08 3.56 -34.71
CA LEU A 168 22.40 4.27 -34.80
C LEU A 168 23.04 3.94 -36.13
N SER A 169 23.15 4.93 -36.99
CA SER A 169 23.84 4.74 -38.27
C SER A 169 25.36 4.54 -38.05
N LYS A 170 26.02 3.78 -38.95
CA LYS A 170 27.44 3.51 -38.90
C LYS A 170 28.33 4.79 -39.01
N LYS A 171 27.75 5.90 -39.43
CA LYS A 171 28.43 7.19 -39.63
C LYS A 171 27.66 8.27 -38.89
N GLY A 172 28.23 8.86 -37.84
CA GLY A 172 27.64 9.94 -37.04
C GLY A 172 27.99 9.86 -35.56
N GLY A 173 27.66 10.90 -34.81
CA GLY A 173 27.84 10.93 -33.36
C GLY A 173 27.03 9.81 -32.68
N LYS A 174 27.67 9.09 -31.77
CA LYS A 174 27.12 7.93 -31.08
C LYS A 174 26.81 8.28 -29.62
N SER A 175 26.10 9.37 -29.37
CA SER A 175 25.62 9.67 -28.04
C SER A 175 24.12 9.35 -27.96
N ILE A 176 23.75 8.60 -26.96
CA ILE A 176 22.36 8.34 -26.54
C ILE A 176 22.19 9.17 -25.28
N GLU A 177 21.25 10.10 -25.29
CA GLU A 177 20.78 10.80 -24.09
C GLU A 177 19.70 9.98 -23.38
#